data_068ca5cea15c417e2cee063d845f2a32
#
_entry.id   068ca5cea15c417e2cee063d845f2a32
#
_cell.length_a   1.000
_cell.length_b   1.000
_cell.length_c   1.000
_cell.angle_alpha   90.00
_cell.angle_beta   90.00
_cell.angle_gamma   90.00
#
_symmetry.space_group_name_H-M   'P 1'
#
loop_
_entity.id
_entity.type
_entity.pdbx_description
1 polymer ?
#
loop_
_entity_poly.entity_id
_entity_poly.type
_entity_poly.pdbx_seq_one_letter_code
_entity_poly.pdbx_strand_id
1 'polypeptide(L)'
;MARTRLTVTDTPVGDVETVVVSPVGTRRSDPLPLLVAHDGPAYSRRAHLLSRLRAATAEGRVPPTRVVLLEPGPRNERYAANPLWAEALTAHVLPTVRTAYAIDGRPTLMGASLGALASLQAEWCHPGTVGALFLQSGSFFRKRLDDEEDFEFWDRVTAFVTRVRRARRPHTDARIVLTCGADEGNLANNRQMAQSLAASGHDVSFTELPGRHDWRSWEAAFDPYLLDLLARAGTR
;
A
#
# COMPACT_ATOMS: atom_id res chain seq x y z
N MET A 1 -0.55 21.10 6.47
CA MET A 1 0.18 20.28 5.48
C MET A 1 0.17 20.99 4.14
N ALA A 2 1.32 21.15 3.51
CA ALA A 2 1.43 21.67 2.15
C ALA A 2 1.10 20.55 1.13
N ARG A 3 0.35 20.91 0.06
CA ARG A 3 -0.06 19.95 -0.99
C ARG A 3 0.50 20.40 -2.33
N THR A 4 1.10 19.50 -3.07
CA THR A 4 1.59 19.72 -4.43
C THR A 4 1.05 18.63 -5.34
N ARG A 5 0.38 18.99 -6.41
CA ARG A 5 0.01 18.03 -7.47
C ARG A 5 1.22 17.75 -8.34
N LEU A 6 1.41 16.50 -8.68
CA LEU A 6 2.37 16.05 -9.67
C LEU A 6 1.66 15.12 -10.65
N THR A 7 1.75 15.43 -11.93
CA THR A 7 1.38 14.53 -13.01
C THR A 7 2.65 13.83 -13.49
N VAL A 8 2.71 12.53 -13.41
CA VAL A 8 3.82 11.74 -13.94
C VAL A 8 3.39 11.25 -15.32
N THR A 9 4.01 11.83 -16.34
CA THR A 9 3.72 11.52 -17.75
C THR A 9 4.55 10.35 -18.27
N ASP A 10 4.22 9.87 -19.45
CA ASP A 10 4.97 8.84 -20.17
C ASP A 10 5.15 7.53 -19.40
N THR A 11 4.16 7.17 -18.58
CA THR A 11 4.15 5.89 -17.87
C THR A 11 3.50 4.79 -18.74
N PRO A 12 3.78 3.51 -18.48
CA PRO A 12 3.16 2.39 -19.21
C PRO A 12 1.62 2.32 -19.12
N VAL A 13 1.02 3.06 -18.18
CA VAL A 13 -0.44 3.13 -17.97
C VAL A 13 -1.02 4.51 -18.27
N GLY A 14 -0.31 5.32 -19.06
CA GLY A 14 -0.64 6.73 -19.30
C GLY A 14 -0.28 7.61 -18.10
N ASP A 15 -0.82 8.80 -18.05
CA ASP A 15 -0.51 9.77 -16.99
C ASP A 15 -0.99 9.29 -15.62
N VAL A 16 -0.16 9.49 -14.60
CA VAL A 16 -0.47 9.17 -13.21
C VAL A 16 -0.53 10.45 -12.39
N GLU A 17 -1.74 10.78 -11.96
CA GLU A 17 -1.99 11.92 -11.09
C GLU A 17 -1.67 11.58 -9.65
N THR A 18 -0.91 12.44 -8.98
CA THR A 18 -0.56 12.29 -7.58
C THR A 18 -0.66 13.60 -6.82
N VAL A 19 -0.88 13.52 -5.51
CA VAL A 19 -0.77 14.66 -4.61
C VAL A 19 0.26 14.36 -3.56
N VAL A 20 1.37 15.08 -3.57
CA VAL A 20 2.38 15.01 -2.51
C VAL A 20 1.97 15.95 -1.38
N VAL A 21 1.88 15.41 -0.18
CA VAL A 21 1.51 16.13 1.04
C VAL A 21 2.71 16.14 1.97
N SER A 22 3.23 17.33 2.27
CA SER A 22 4.35 17.51 3.21
C SER A 22 3.86 18.04 4.57
N PRO A 23 4.45 17.60 5.69
CA PRO A 23 4.18 18.15 7.01
C PRO A 23 4.41 19.67 7.06
N VAL A 24 3.71 20.36 7.96
CA VAL A 24 3.92 21.81 8.16
C VAL A 24 5.34 22.06 8.68
N GLY A 25 5.99 23.12 8.17
CA GLY A 25 7.32 23.52 8.60
C GLY A 25 8.46 22.74 7.94
N THR A 26 8.16 21.77 7.06
CA THR A 26 9.19 21.02 6.35
C THR A 26 9.47 21.58 4.96
N ARG A 27 10.73 21.43 4.49
CA ARG A 27 11.19 21.82 3.14
C ARG A 27 11.23 20.59 2.24
N ARG A 28 11.30 20.81 0.94
CA ARG A 28 11.52 19.70 -0.04
C ARG A 28 12.85 18.98 0.19
N SER A 29 13.88 19.71 0.65
CA SER A 29 15.21 19.19 0.94
C SER A 29 15.33 18.42 2.27
N ASP A 30 14.31 18.47 3.12
CA ASP A 30 14.35 17.72 4.38
C ASP A 30 14.11 16.23 4.08
N PRO A 31 15.05 15.33 4.45
CA PRO A 31 14.89 13.91 4.25
C PRO A 31 13.81 13.37 5.19
N LEU A 32 12.65 12.99 4.65
CA LEU A 32 11.53 12.47 5.42
C LEU A 32 11.13 11.08 4.91
N PRO A 33 10.65 10.20 5.80
CA PRO A 33 10.00 8.96 5.39
C PRO A 33 8.85 9.23 4.42
N LEU A 34 8.61 8.30 3.50
CA LEU A 34 7.57 8.40 2.49
C LEU A 34 6.51 7.31 2.68
N LEU A 35 5.26 7.73 2.80
CA LEU A 35 4.09 6.86 2.69
C LEU A 35 3.40 7.09 1.35
N VAL A 36 3.14 6.03 0.60
CA VAL A 36 2.44 6.08 -0.69
C VAL A 36 1.12 5.32 -0.55
N ALA A 37 0.01 6.00 -0.75
CA ALA A 37 -1.32 5.44 -0.58
C ALA A 37 -2.02 5.25 -1.92
N HIS A 38 -2.33 4.00 -2.28
CA HIS A 38 -3.31 3.69 -3.32
C HIS A 38 -4.69 4.19 -2.88
N ASP A 39 -5.54 4.63 -3.82
CA ASP A 39 -6.80 5.31 -3.51
C ASP A 39 -6.62 6.51 -2.56
N GLY A 40 -5.49 7.21 -2.66
CA GLY A 40 -5.03 8.21 -1.71
C GLY A 40 -6.05 9.30 -1.37
N PRO A 41 -6.75 9.93 -2.33
CA PRO A 41 -7.80 10.89 -2.04
C PRO A 41 -8.95 10.33 -1.23
N ALA A 42 -9.32 9.06 -1.44
CA ALA A 42 -10.36 8.39 -0.65
C ALA A 42 -9.87 8.10 0.77
N TYR A 43 -8.65 7.63 0.95
CA TYR A 43 -8.03 7.50 2.28
C TYR A 43 -7.99 8.83 3.04
N SER A 44 -7.64 9.91 2.35
CA SER A 44 -7.62 11.24 2.98
C SER A 44 -9.01 11.72 3.44
N ARG A 45 -10.05 11.46 2.61
CA ARG A 45 -11.41 11.96 2.89
C ARG A 45 -12.22 11.04 3.79
N ARG A 46 -12.16 9.71 3.58
CA ARG A 46 -13.05 8.72 4.20
C ARG A 46 -12.46 8.04 5.42
N ALA A 47 -11.13 7.84 5.43
CA ALA A 47 -10.40 7.25 6.54
C ALA A 47 -9.51 8.28 7.29
N HIS A 48 -9.67 9.55 7.00
CA HIS A 48 -9.01 10.66 7.69
C HIS A 48 -7.47 10.53 7.80
N LEU A 49 -6.82 9.82 6.84
CA LEU A 49 -5.40 9.45 6.89
C LEU A 49 -4.49 10.63 7.28
N LEU A 50 -4.64 11.77 6.62
CA LEU A 50 -3.77 12.93 6.86
C LEU A 50 -3.97 13.55 8.24
N SER A 51 -5.19 13.57 8.77
CA SER A 51 -5.47 14.08 10.11
C SER A 51 -4.96 13.14 11.20
N ARG A 52 -5.08 11.83 10.99
CA ARG A 52 -4.53 10.81 11.91
C ARG A 52 -3.00 10.88 11.97
N LEU A 53 -2.33 10.96 10.82
CA LEU A 53 -0.87 11.11 10.77
C LEU A 53 -0.40 12.42 11.42
N ARG A 54 -1.12 13.53 11.17
CA ARG A 54 -0.79 14.81 11.82
C ARG A 54 -0.90 14.74 13.34
N ALA A 55 -1.96 14.12 13.87
CA ALA A 55 -2.13 13.95 15.30
C ALA A 55 -1.00 13.09 15.90
N ALA A 56 -0.74 11.93 15.30
CA ALA A 56 0.30 11.01 15.75
C ALA A 56 1.72 11.65 15.69
N THR A 57 1.98 12.49 14.67
CA THR A 57 3.25 13.24 14.60
C THR A 57 3.34 14.29 15.70
N ALA A 58 2.25 15.02 15.99
CA ALA A 58 2.22 16.02 17.07
C ALA A 58 2.39 15.38 18.45
N GLU A 59 1.95 14.14 18.63
CA GLU A 59 2.12 13.31 19.82
C GLU A 59 3.51 12.64 19.91
N GLY A 60 4.37 12.82 18.90
CA GLY A 60 5.69 12.18 18.84
C GLY A 60 5.67 10.66 18.59
N ARG A 61 4.54 10.09 18.19
CA ARG A 61 4.37 8.64 17.95
C ARG A 61 4.94 8.19 16.61
N VAL A 62 4.96 9.07 15.62
CA VAL A 62 5.55 8.82 14.31
C VAL A 62 6.39 10.01 13.87
N PRO A 63 7.46 9.81 13.10
CA PRO A 63 8.22 10.91 12.53
C PRO A 63 7.37 11.72 11.55
N PRO A 64 7.69 13.00 11.32
CA PRO A 64 7.11 13.77 10.23
C PRO A 64 7.25 12.98 8.91
N THR A 65 6.14 12.57 8.32
CA THR A 65 6.11 11.68 7.14
C THR A 65 5.51 12.40 5.94
N ARG A 66 6.19 12.33 4.80
CA ARG A 66 5.66 12.80 3.52
C ARG A 66 4.69 11.75 2.97
N VAL A 67 3.56 12.20 2.42
CA VAL A 67 2.53 11.29 1.91
C VAL A 67 2.29 11.55 0.42
N VAL A 68 2.34 10.52 -0.39
CA VAL A 68 1.85 10.53 -1.78
C VAL A 68 0.47 9.90 -1.81
N LEU A 69 -0.50 10.67 -2.26
CA LEU A 69 -1.85 10.21 -2.51
C LEU A 69 -1.97 9.90 -4.01
N LEU A 70 -2.03 8.63 -4.37
CA LEU A 70 -2.20 8.19 -5.76
C LEU A 70 -3.66 8.30 -6.16
N GLU A 71 -3.93 9.00 -7.27
CA GLU A 71 -5.25 8.94 -7.92
C GLU A 71 -5.40 7.60 -8.63
N PRO A 72 -6.50 6.88 -8.42
CA PRO A 72 -6.64 5.52 -8.95
C PRO A 72 -6.73 5.46 -10.49
N GLY A 73 -7.28 6.49 -11.14
CA GLY A 73 -7.57 6.44 -12.57
C GLY A 73 -8.52 5.28 -12.92
N PRO A 74 -8.23 4.50 -13.98
CA PRO A 74 -8.93 3.24 -14.27
C PRO A 74 -8.57 2.18 -13.22
N ARG A 75 -9.20 2.27 -12.04
CA ARG A 75 -8.79 1.58 -10.82
C ARG A 75 -8.66 0.06 -10.98
N ASN A 76 -9.68 -0.57 -11.53
CA ASN A 76 -9.69 -2.04 -11.66
C ASN A 76 -8.60 -2.51 -12.62
N GLU A 77 -8.43 -1.82 -13.74
CA GLU A 77 -7.38 -2.13 -14.71
C GLU A 77 -5.98 -1.97 -14.10
N ARG A 78 -5.72 -0.86 -13.40
CA ARG A 78 -4.41 -0.57 -12.80
C ARG A 78 -4.11 -1.50 -11.63
N TYR A 79 -5.05 -1.71 -10.72
CA TYR A 79 -4.78 -2.35 -9.42
C TYR A 79 -4.96 -3.87 -9.41
N ALA A 80 -5.68 -4.44 -10.39
CA ALA A 80 -5.91 -5.87 -10.45
C ALA A 80 -4.70 -6.65 -10.96
N ALA A 81 -3.62 -6.65 -10.21
CA ALA A 81 -2.36 -7.34 -10.51
C ALA A 81 -1.77 -6.97 -11.90
N ASN A 82 -1.81 -5.69 -12.28
CA ASN A 82 -1.28 -5.19 -13.54
C ASN A 82 0.24 -4.93 -13.45
N PRO A 83 1.11 -5.66 -14.18
CA PRO A 83 2.54 -5.42 -14.14
C PRO A 83 2.95 -4.04 -14.66
N LEU A 84 2.19 -3.47 -15.61
CA LEU A 84 2.45 -2.12 -16.11
C LEU A 84 2.18 -1.06 -15.04
N TRP A 85 1.20 -1.29 -14.15
CA TRP A 85 0.99 -0.42 -12.99
C TRP A 85 2.14 -0.53 -11.98
N ALA A 86 2.63 -1.74 -11.72
CA ALA A 86 3.79 -1.94 -10.86
C ALA A 86 5.02 -1.19 -11.39
N GLU A 87 5.28 -1.27 -12.70
CA GLU A 87 6.34 -0.54 -13.38
C GLU A 87 6.13 0.98 -13.31
N ALA A 88 4.91 1.46 -13.65
CA ALA A 88 4.58 2.89 -13.56
C ALA A 88 4.84 3.46 -12.17
N LEU A 89 4.45 2.74 -11.13
CA LEU A 89 4.68 3.16 -9.74
C LEU A 89 6.17 3.17 -9.39
N THR A 90 6.88 2.08 -9.67
CA THR A 90 8.25 1.89 -9.16
C THR A 90 9.31 2.56 -10.02
N ALA A 91 9.15 2.57 -11.35
CA ALA A 91 10.12 3.13 -12.28
C ALA A 91 9.82 4.57 -12.71
N HIS A 92 8.60 5.07 -12.50
CA HIS A 92 8.24 6.44 -12.91
C HIS A 92 7.79 7.31 -11.73
N VAL A 93 6.76 6.89 -10.98
CA VAL A 93 6.18 7.72 -9.89
C VAL A 93 7.17 7.90 -8.74
N LEU A 94 7.73 6.83 -8.19
CA LEU A 94 8.67 6.93 -7.07
C LEU A 94 9.94 7.72 -7.43
N PRO A 95 10.60 7.52 -8.58
CA PRO A 95 11.74 8.35 -9.00
C PRO A 95 11.37 9.83 -9.17
N THR A 96 10.21 10.15 -9.77
CA THR A 96 9.75 11.54 -9.91
C THR A 96 9.58 12.21 -8.54
N VAL A 97 8.97 11.50 -7.58
CA VAL A 97 8.83 12.01 -6.21
C VAL A 97 10.21 12.21 -5.55
N ARG A 98 11.16 11.28 -5.72
CA ARG A 98 12.52 11.40 -5.19
C ARG A 98 13.32 12.52 -5.83
N THR A 99 13.08 12.84 -7.08
CA THR A 99 13.69 14.00 -7.74
C THR A 99 13.16 15.32 -7.17
N ALA A 100 11.87 15.36 -6.85
CA ALA A 100 11.20 16.57 -6.33
C ALA A 100 11.40 16.79 -4.82
N TYR A 101 11.69 15.72 -4.06
CA TYR A 101 11.75 15.74 -2.60
C TYR A 101 12.84 14.81 -2.07
N ALA A 102 13.57 15.25 -1.05
CA ALA A 102 14.45 14.37 -0.28
C ALA A 102 13.60 13.36 0.50
N ILE A 103 13.86 12.07 0.27
CA ILE A 103 13.18 10.95 0.90
C ILE A 103 14.18 10.14 1.70
N ASP A 104 13.85 9.89 2.96
CA ASP A 104 14.63 9.03 3.85
C ASP A 104 14.19 7.56 3.66
N GLY A 105 15.17 6.71 3.38
CA GLY A 105 14.97 5.29 3.22
C GLY A 105 14.08 4.87 2.04
N ARG A 106 13.57 3.65 2.10
CA ARG A 106 12.61 3.08 1.14
C ARG A 106 11.18 3.44 1.56
N PRO A 107 10.27 3.71 0.61
CA PRO A 107 8.90 4.08 0.94
C PRO A 107 8.11 2.95 1.60
N THR A 108 7.07 3.31 2.34
CA THR A 108 5.99 2.41 2.73
C THR A 108 4.85 2.54 1.72
N LEU A 109 4.39 1.44 1.13
CA LEU A 109 3.15 1.43 0.34
C LEU A 109 1.98 0.99 1.20
N MET A 110 0.81 1.58 0.95
CA MET A 110 -0.45 1.15 1.58
C MET A 110 -1.61 1.11 0.59
N GLY A 111 -2.58 0.27 0.89
CA GLY A 111 -3.82 0.20 0.15
C GLY A 111 -4.81 -0.78 0.77
N ALA A 112 -6.08 -0.69 0.33
CA ALA A 112 -7.13 -1.62 0.71
C ALA A 112 -7.69 -2.33 -0.53
N SER A 113 -8.17 -3.55 -0.33
CA SER A 113 -8.81 -4.32 -1.41
C SER A 113 -7.84 -4.50 -2.60
N LEU A 114 -8.21 -4.10 -3.80
CA LEU A 114 -7.32 -4.07 -4.97
C LEU A 114 -6.09 -3.18 -4.76
N GLY A 115 -6.18 -2.10 -3.94
CA GLY A 115 -5.03 -1.27 -3.61
C GLY A 115 -3.98 -2.01 -2.76
N ALA A 116 -4.40 -2.93 -1.89
CA ALA A 116 -3.50 -3.82 -1.17
C ALA A 116 -2.81 -4.82 -2.11
N LEU A 117 -3.56 -5.40 -3.04
CA LEU A 117 -3.03 -6.27 -4.09
C LEU A 117 -1.98 -5.55 -4.95
N ALA A 118 -2.27 -4.32 -5.40
CA ALA A 118 -1.37 -3.50 -6.20
C ALA A 118 -0.09 -3.13 -5.42
N SER A 119 -0.21 -2.82 -4.12
CA SER A 119 0.96 -2.55 -3.27
C SER A 119 1.87 -3.78 -3.15
N LEU A 120 1.30 -4.95 -2.91
CA LEU A 120 2.06 -6.21 -2.86
C LEU A 120 2.71 -6.52 -4.21
N GLN A 121 1.98 -6.32 -5.31
CA GLN A 121 2.49 -6.58 -6.65
C GLN A 121 3.65 -5.65 -7.02
N ALA A 122 3.58 -4.38 -6.67
CA ALA A 122 4.65 -3.44 -6.98
C ALA A 122 6.00 -3.90 -6.39
N GLU A 123 6.03 -4.28 -5.12
CA GLU A 123 7.25 -4.81 -4.49
C GLU A 123 7.60 -6.22 -4.99
N TRP A 124 6.60 -7.05 -5.32
CA TRP A 124 6.84 -8.38 -5.86
C TRP A 124 7.48 -8.35 -7.25
N CYS A 125 7.07 -7.43 -8.12
CA CYS A 125 7.65 -7.28 -9.45
C CYS A 125 9.01 -6.56 -9.41
N HIS A 126 9.22 -5.67 -8.46
CA HIS A 126 10.43 -4.84 -8.33
C HIS A 126 10.97 -4.90 -6.88
N PRO A 127 11.51 -6.07 -6.46
CA PRO A 127 11.94 -6.28 -5.07
C PRO A 127 13.04 -5.31 -4.65
N GLY A 128 12.95 -4.85 -3.41
CA GLY A 128 13.89 -3.88 -2.83
C GLY A 128 13.54 -2.41 -3.10
N THR A 129 12.47 -2.14 -3.84
CA THR A 129 12.00 -0.77 -4.09
C THR A 129 11.30 -0.18 -2.86
N VAL A 130 10.61 -1.03 -2.08
CA VAL A 130 9.77 -0.66 -0.95
C VAL A 130 10.35 -1.22 0.35
N GLY A 131 10.27 -0.45 1.43
CA GLY A 131 10.73 -0.89 2.75
C GLY A 131 9.65 -1.57 3.59
N ALA A 132 8.38 -1.20 3.37
CA ALA A 132 7.26 -1.77 4.09
C ALA A 132 5.96 -1.73 3.29
N LEU A 133 5.05 -2.65 3.61
CA LEU A 133 3.73 -2.77 3.02
C LEU A 133 2.68 -2.77 4.14
N PHE A 134 1.67 -1.90 4.04
CA PHE A 134 0.48 -1.92 4.87
C PHE A 134 -0.73 -2.31 4.03
N LEU A 135 -1.17 -3.55 4.15
CA LEU A 135 -2.16 -4.18 3.27
C LEU A 135 -3.45 -4.45 4.03
N GLN A 136 -4.54 -3.77 3.63
CA GLN A 136 -5.82 -3.88 4.31
C GLN A 136 -6.82 -4.64 3.44
N SER A 137 -7.41 -5.71 3.97
CA SER A 137 -8.52 -6.43 3.33
C SER A 137 -8.23 -6.78 1.86
N GLY A 138 -7.03 -7.29 1.56
CA GLY A 138 -6.54 -7.44 0.19
C GLY A 138 -7.41 -8.34 -0.67
N SER A 139 -7.59 -7.96 -1.95
CA SER A 139 -8.26 -8.76 -2.98
C SER A 139 -7.37 -9.92 -3.43
N PHE A 140 -7.07 -10.84 -2.52
CA PHE A 140 -6.23 -12.02 -2.77
C PHE A 140 -7.06 -13.21 -3.26
N PHE A 141 -7.84 -12.99 -4.33
CA PHE A 141 -8.81 -13.94 -4.86
C PHE A 141 -8.20 -15.29 -5.24
N ARG A 142 -8.98 -16.33 -5.05
CA ARG A 142 -8.62 -17.72 -5.32
C ARG A 142 -9.78 -18.49 -5.97
N LYS A 143 -9.51 -19.20 -7.05
CA LYS A 143 -10.48 -20.05 -7.78
C LYS A 143 -11.24 -21.07 -6.90
N ARG A 144 -10.79 -21.36 -5.68
CA ARG A 144 -11.40 -22.32 -4.75
C ARG A 144 -12.24 -21.70 -3.64
N LEU A 145 -12.15 -20.38 -3.44
CA LEU A 145 -12.79 -19.68 -2.33
C LEU A 145 -13.76 -18.60 -2.78
N ASP A 146 -13.63 -18.15 -4.03
CA ASP A 146 -14.32 -16.99 -4.53
C ASP A 146 -15.09 -17.34 -5.79
N ASP A 147 -16.31 -16.82 -5.92
CA ASP A 147 -17.22 -17.01 -7.07
C ASP A 147 -17.25 -15.76 -7.98
N GLU A 148 -16.21 -14.91 -7.92
CA GLU A 148 -16.15 -13.63 -8.65
C GLU A 148 -15.52 -13.80 -10.05
N GLU A 149 -15.82 -14.92 -10.72
CA GLU A 149 -15.30 -15.22 -12.08
C GLU A 149 -15.75 -14.19 -13.13
N ASP A 150 -16.83 -13.47 -12.87
CA ASP A 150 -17.31 -12.36 -13.71
C ASP A 150 -16.46 -11.08 -13.60
N PHE A 151 -15.50 -11.02 -12.67
CA PHE A 151 -14.60 -9.88 -12.59
C PHE A 151 -13.63 -9.89 -13.79
N GLU A 152 -13.65 -8.86 -14.59
CA GLU A 152 -12.87 -8.73 -15.84
C GLU A 152 -11.40 -9.14 -15.72
N PHE A 153 -10.77 -8.91 -14.56
CA PHE A 153 -9.34 -9.20 -14.34
C PHE A 153 -9.11 -10.43 -13.44
N TRP A 154 -10.11 -11.28 -13.28
CA TRP A 154 -10.09 -12.47 -12.42
C TRP A 154 -8.85 -13.36 -12.62
N ASP A 155 -8.58 -13.75 -13.86
CA ASP A 155 -7.46 -14.64 -14.15
C ASP A 155 -6.10 -14.00 -13.83
N ARG A 156 -5.95 -12.71 -14.08
CA ARG A 156 -4.73 -11.96 -13.78
C ARG A 156 -4.49 -11.91 -12.27
N VAL A 157 -5.51 -11.61 -11.49
CA VAL A 157 -5.44 -11.57 -10.03
C VAL A 157 -5.13 -12.95 -9.46
N THR A 158 -5.89 -13.96 -9.85
CA THR A 158 -5.73 -15.34 -9.33
C THR A 158 -4.39 -15.96 -9.72
N ALA A 159 -3.86 -15.65 -10.91
CA ALA A 159 -2.52 -16.06 -11.34
C ALA A 159 -1.43 -15.44 -10.47
N PHE A 160 -1.50 -14.11 -10.20
CA PHE A 160 -0.55 -13.42 -9.33
C PHE A 160 -0.61 -13.95 -7.90
N VAL A 161 -1.80 -14.05 -7.31
CA VAL A 161 -2.02 -14.59 -5.96
C VAL A 161 -1.47 -16.02 -5.84
N THR A 162 -1.69 -16.85 -6.86
CA THR A 162 -1.15 -18.22 -6.90
C THR A 162 0.37 -18.21 -6.92
N ARG A 163 1.00 -17.31 -7.69
CA ARG A 163 2.47 -17.16 -7.75
C ARG A 163 3.05 -16.79 -6.38
N VAL A 164 2.49 -15.79 -5.71
CA VAL A 164 2.92 -15.37 -4.37
C VAL A 164 2.82 -16.53 -3.39
N ARG A 165 1.67 -17.22 -3.37
CA ARG A 165 1.42 -18.33 -2.44
C ARG A 165 2.25 -19.59 -2.68
N ARG A 166 2.81 -19.76 -3.88
CA ARG A 166 3.72 -20.87 -4.21
C ARG A 166 5.19 -20.56 -3.95
N ALA A 167 5.52 -19.35 -3.52
CA ALA A 167 6.89 -19.00 -3.18
C ALA A 167 7.42 -19.93 -2.07
N ARG A 168 8.69 -20.35 -2.21
CA ARG A 168 9.36 -21.25 -1.28
C ARG A 168 10.44 -20.55 -0.43
N ARG A 169 10.70 -19.30 -0.72
CA ARG A 169 11.66 -18.43 -0.05
C ARG A 169 11.16 -16.98 -0.09
N PRO A 170 11.66 -16.10 0.77
CA PRO A 170 11.33 -14.69 0.70
C PRO A 170 11.69 -14.12 -0.68
N HIS A 171 10.78 -13.36 -1.25
CA HIS A 171 10.97 -12.67 -2.52
C HIS A 171 11.35 -11.21 -2.31
N THR A 172 10.99 -10.66 -1.16
CA THR A 172 11.32 -9.29 -0.73
C THR A 172 11.73 -9.30 0.74
N ASP A 173 12.53 -8.32 1.14
CA ASP A 173 12.89 -8.02 2.53
C ASP A 173 11.98 -6.93 3.15
N ALA A 174 10.98 -6.46 2.41
CA ALA A 174 10.01 -5.50 2.90
C ALA A 174 9.20 -6.10 4.06
N ARG A 175 8.99 -5.32 5.13
CA ARG A 175 8.09 -5.70 6.20
C ARG A 175 6.64 -5.61 5.74
N ILE A 176 5.87 -6.67 5.95
CA ILE A 176 4.48 -6.76 5.49
C ILE A 176 3.54 -6.79 6.70
N VAL A 177 2.66 -5.81 6.80
CA VAL A 177 1.60 -5.77 7.82
C VAL A 177 0.26 -5.90 7.11
N LEU A 178 -0.48 -6.98 7.40
CA LEU A 178 -1.82 -7.22 6.89
C LEU A 178 -2.86 -7.02 7.98
N THR A 179 -3.98 -6.43 7.62
CA THR A 179 -5.18 -6.36 8.46
C THR A 179 -6.41 -6.73 7.66
N CYS A 180 -7.41 -7.34 8.29
CA CYS A 180 -8.68 -7.67 7.66
C CYS A 180 -9.79 -7.64 8.70
N GLY A 181 -10.98 -7.17 8.31
CA GLY A 181 -12.16 -7.23 9.15
C GLY A 181 -12.66 -8.66 9.34
N ALA A 182 -13.08 -8.99 10.57
CA ALA A 182 -13.55 -10.33 10.90
C ALA A 182 -14.87 -10.71 10.20
N ASP A 183 -15.66 -9.70 9.81
CA ASP A 183 -16.94 -9.87 9.13
C ASP A 183 -16.83 -9.71 7.59
N GLU A 184 -15.61 -9.89 7.03
CA GLU A 184 -15.37 -9.75 5.60
C GLU A 184 -15.41 -11.10 4.87
N GLY A 185 -16.05 -11.14 3.69
CA GLY A 185 -16.07 -12.33 2.83
C GLY A 185 -14.68 -12.80 2.40
N ASN A 186 -13.74 -11.87 2.22
CA ASN A 186 -12.36 -12.18 1.82
C ASN A 186 -11.40 -12.45 2.99
N LEU A 187 -11.89 -12.60 4.23
CA LEU A 187 -11.06 -12.89 5.39
C LEU A 187 -10.23 -14.17 5.20
N ALA A 188 -10.86 -15.23 4.68
CA ALA A 188 -10.16 -16.49 4.41
C ALA A 188 -8.99 -16.32 3.44
N ASN A 189 -9.14 -15.47 2.43
CA ASN A 189 -8.09 -15.15 1.44
C ASN A 189 -6.91 -14.42 2.10
N ASN A 190 -7.21 -13.45 2.97
CA ASN A 190 -6.21 -12.68 3.70
C ASN A 190 -5.43 -13.56 4.70
N ARG A 191 -6.11 -14.43 5.46
CA ARG A 191 -5.47 -15.43 6.33
C ARG A 191 -4.49 -16.32 5.56
N GLN A 192 -4.93 -16.86 4.42
CA GLN A 192 -4.11 -17.76 3.62
C GLN A 192 -2.95 -17.04 2.91
N MET A 193 -3.12 -15.79 2.51
CA MET A 193 -2.03 -14.99 1.98
C MET A 193 -0.97 -14.76 3.06
N ALA A 194 -1.36 -14.33 4.24
CA ALA A 194 -0.45 -14.12 5.37
C ALA A 194 0.30 -15.41 5.76
N GLN A 195 -0.42 -16.55 5.85
CA GLN A 195 0.19 -17.85 6.13
C GLN A 195 1.20 -18.26 5.04
N SER A 196 0.88 -18.02 3.76
CA SER A 196 1.77 -18.36 2.65
C SER A 196 3.04 -17.49 2.65
N LEU A 197 2.91 -16.21 2.93
CA LEU A 197 4.03 -15.28 3.08
C LEU A 197 4.92 -15.68 4.27
N ALA A 198 4.33 -15.97 5.43
CA ALA A 198 5.07 -16.45 6.60
C ALA A 198 5.80 -17.77 6.34
N ALA A 199 5.11 -18.74 5.71
CA ALA A 199 5.69 -20.05 5.38
C ALA A 199 6.86 -19.95 4.39
N SER A 200 6.91 -18.91 3.54
CA SER A 200 8.03 -18.63 2.66
C SER A 200 9.12 -17.76 3.29
N GLY A 201 8.97 -17.40 4.58
CA GLY A 201 10.00 -16.69 5.36
C GLY A 201 10.00 -15.16 5.22
N HIS A 202 8.91 -14.55 4.68
CA HIS A 202 8.78 -13.09 4.71
C HIS A 202 8.55 -12.57 6.13
N ASP A 203 9.02 -11.35 6.41
CA ASP A 203 8.65 -10.61 7.64
C ASP A 203 7.20 -10.10 7.52
N VAL A 204 6.26 -10.90 8.00
CA VAL A 204 4.82 -10.64 7.89
C VAL A 204 4.12 -10.73 9.23
N SER A 205 3.21 -9.80 9.48
CA SER A 205 2.22 -9.86 10.55
C SER A 205 0.81 -9.75 9.97
N PHE A 206 -0.14 -10.47 10.58
CA PHE A 206 -1.54 -10.43 10.21
C PHE A 206 -2.42 -10.26 11.44
N THR A 207 -3.36 -9.33 11.37
CA THR A 207 -4.32 -9.08 12.45
C THR A 207 -5.74 -9.02 11.90
N GLU A 208 -6.62 -9.77 12.53
CA GLU A 208 -8.05 -9.69 12.33
C GLU A 208 -8.63 -8.65 13.28
N LEU A 209 -9.45 -7.76 12.75
CA LEU A 209 -10.06 -6.67 13.51
C LEU A 209 -11.58 -6.78 13.44
N PRO A 210 -12.30 -6.35 14.46
CA PRO A 210 -13.75 -6.17 14.33
C PRO A 210 -14.04 -5.23 13.15
N GLY A 211 -14.97 -5.61 12.28
CA GLY A 211 -15.41 -4.74 11.19
C GLY A 211 -15.58 -5.43 9.86
N ARG A 212 -15.95 -4.63 8.87
CA ARG A 212 -16.35 -5.05 7.52
C ARG A 212 -15.42 -4.43 6.46
N HIS A 213 -15.70 -4.73 5.19
CA HIS A 213 -14.96 -4.20 4.04
C HIS A 213 -15.32 -2.73 3.77
N ASP A 214 -14.95 -1.83 4.68
CA ASP A 214 -15.30 -0.42 4.64
C ASP A 214 -14.21 0.51 5.19
N TRP A 215 -14.37 1.80 4.90
CA TRP A 215 -13.41 2.85 5.30
C TRP A 215 -13.28 3.02 6.80
N ARG A 216 -14.33 2.73 7.58
CA ARG A 216 -14.30 2.84 9.04
C ARG A 216 -13.40 1.76 9.65
N SER A 217 -13.55 0.54 9.14
CA SER A 217 -12.71 -0.59 9.55
C SER A 217 -11.25 -0.35 9.16
N TRP A 218 -11.00 0.18 7.97
CA TRP A 218 -9.64 0.51 7.52
C TRP A 218 -9.02 1.66 8.30
N GLU A 219 -9.79 2.70 8.66
CA GLU A 219 -9.30 3.77 9.54
C GLU A 219 -8.93 3.25 10.93
N ALA A 220 -9.75 2.38 11.51
CA ALA A 220 -9.50 1.80 12.82
C ALA A 220 -8.18 1.03 12.90
N ALA A 221 -7.74 0.43 11.78
CA ALA A 221 -6.48 -0.28 11.69
C ALA A 221 -5.24 0.62 11.63
N PHE A 222 -5.37 1.93 11.50
CA PHE A 222 -4.18 2.81 11.49
C PHE A 222 -3.48 2.81 12.84
N ASP A 223 -4.24 2.80 13.93
CA ASP A 223 -3.71 2.73 15.29
C ASP A 223 -4.00 1.35 15.89
N PRO A 224 -2.98 0.55 16.22
CA PRO A 224 -1.55 0.89 16.16
C PRO A 224 -0.84 0.53 14.84
N TYR A 225 -1.41 -0.27 13.94
CA TYR A 225 -0.69 -1.05 12.94
C TYR A 225 0.08 -0.22 11.90
N LEU A 226 -0.55 0.81 11.30
CA LEU A 226 0.14 1.72 10.39
C LEU A 226 1.12 2.61 11.15
N LEU A 227 0.71 3.14 12.31
CA LEU A 227 1.55 4.06 13.08
C LEU A 227 2.82 3.36 13.59
N ASP A 228 2.73 2.14 14.10
CA ASP A 228 3.89 1.36 14.53
C ASP A 228 4.82 1.02 13.35
N LEU A 229 4.25 0.75 12.17
CA LEU A 229 5.03 0.50 10.96
C LEU A 229 5.84 1.74 10.55
N LEU A 230 5.21 2.93 10.58
CA LEU A 230 5.86 4.20 10.25
C LEU A 230 6.88 4.65 11.30
N ALA A 231 6.62 4.40 12.58
CA ALA A 231 7.57 4.70 13.65
C ALA A 231 8.91 3.96 13.46
N ARG A 232 8.86 2.71 13.01
CA ARG A 232 10.07 1.89 12.73
C ARG A 232 10.79 2.28 11.44
N ALA A 233 10.11 2.88 10.47
CA ALA A 233 10.72 3.31 9.22
C ALA A 233 11.71 4.48 9.41
N GLY A 234 11.50 5.31 10.43
CA GLY A 234 12.37 6.44 10.78
C GLY A 234 13.60 6.11 11.63
N THR A 235 13.84 4.84 11.95
CA THR A 235 14.93 4.41 12.85
C THR A 235 16.04 3.60 12.17
N ARG A 236 16.11 3.61 10.83
CA ARG A 236 17.13 2.89 10.06
C ARG A 236 18.06 3.83 9.31
#